data_a76ed76c16560193885ccff3dfee1704
#
_entry.id   a76ed76c16560193885ccff3dfee1704
#
_cell.length_a   1.000
_cell.length_b   1.000
_cell.length_c   1.000
_cell.angle_alpha   90.00
_cell.angle_beta   90.00
_cell.angle_gamma   90.00
#
_symmetry.space_group_name_H-M   'P 1'
#
loop_
_entity.id
_entity.type
_entity.pdbx_description
1 polymer ?
#
loop_
_entity_poly.entity_id
_entity_poly.type
_entity_poly.pdbx_seq_one_letter_code
_entity_poly.pdbx_strand_id
1 'polypeptide(L)'
;MLQIVTIKSDAHTYTLYIEKMYHKRSIEMKNGTQKDKHLDFFSYLISAALIIAICLGGYAEKISVAMASFMFHSDGTTKEISTTVTVSDTQTTTVPPVTESMKPHKSEICDITETPSDIKELIKKYTKLFADDKKGGGIQSVTYKKVGVTDEYKNVRVKNTTETKSLNIKKILSEPLELSVDKSKPAVLIFHSHTSEGYEMTERDWFAEGYTARTNDENRNIVRVGTEIADYLEKSGYTVIHDKTIHDKSYSDSYSESRKTVAKHLEEHPEIQIVLDIHRDSMTQNNGDKIKPINTIADKKAAQLMIITGAEEGKVKDFPDWEDNLRFAVHLQNKCETMYPGLMRPMLFSQRKYNMDMTHFSLLIEMGSEANTLEEACYSGRMLASALASLMDEYVKEEKK
;
A
#
# COMPACT_ATOMS: atom_id res chain seq x y z
N MET A 1 -10.95 -7.99 -44.59
CA MET A 1 -11.84 -6.87 -44.94
C MET A 1 -12.02 -6.04 -43.65
N LEU A 2 -11.51 -4.83 -43.65
CA LEU A 2 -11.51 -3.93 -42.46
C LEU A 2 -12.93 -3.38 -42.30
N GLN A 3 -13.58 -3.66 -41.18
CA GLN A 3 -14.82 -2.97 -40.84
C GLN A 3 -14.49 -1.86 -39.86
N ILE A 4 -14.61 -0.63 -40.32
CA ILE A 4 -14.47 0.57 -39.46
C ILE A 4 -15.88 0.90 -38.96
N VAL A 5 -16.09 0.80 -37.68
CA VAL A 5 -17.33 1.28 -37.03
C VAL A 5 -17.06 2.63 -36.43
N THR A 6 -17.66 3.66 -36.96
CA THR A 6 -17.61 5.04 -36.43
C THR A 6 -18.91 5.32 -35.70
N ILE A 7 -18.81 5.63 -34.41
CA ILE A 7 -19.95 5.99 -33.56
C ILE A 7 -19.84 7.48 -33.25
N LYS A 8 -20.88 8.26 -33.58
CA LYS A 8 -20.98 9.68 -33.24
C LYS A 8 -21.97 9.85 -32.09
N SER A 9 -21.56 10.55 -31.05
CA SER A 9 -22.45 11.14 -30.04
C SER A 9 -22.27 12.65 -30.05
N ASP A 10 -23.20 13.38 -29.48
CA ASP A 10 -23.28 14.87 -29.56
C ASP A 10 -22.03 15.59 -29.01
N ALA A 11 -21.08 14.89 -28.40
CA ALA A 11 -19.86 15.45 -27.84
C ALA A 11 -18.55 14.84 -28.39
N HIS A 12 -18.53 13.61 -28.91
CA HIS A 12 -17.30 12.91 -29.28
C HIS A 12 -17.48 11.92 -30.44
N THR A 13 -16.43 11.74 -31.26
CA THR A 13 -16.38 10.72 -32.32
C THR A 13 -15.37 9.64 -31.91
N TYR A 14 -15.83 8.40 -31.85
CA TYR A 14 -14.99 7.23 -31.53
C TYR A 14 -14.83 6.33 -32.76
N THR A 15 -13.59 5.97 -33.06
CA THR A 15 -13.25 5.04 -34.15
C THR A 15 -12.61 3.79 -33.56
N LEU A 16 -13.24 2.64 -33.74
CA LEU A 16 -12.74 1.36 -33.22
C LEU A 16 -12.19 0.48 -34.36
N TYR A 17 -10.99 -0.08 -34.15
CA TYR A 17 -10.35 -1.04 -35.05
C TYR A 17 -10.58 -2.47 -34.55
N ILE A 18 -11.34 -3.31 -35.27
CA ILE A 18 -11.77 -4.64 -34.77
C ILE A 18 -11.01 -5.82 -35.48
N GLU A 19 -10.06 -5.58 -36.37
CA GLU A 19 -9.56 -6.59 -37.32
C GLU A 19 -8.62 -7.66 -36.70
N LYS A 20 -7.80 -7.37 -35.69
CA LYS A 20 -6.78 -8.33 -35.22
C LYS A 20 -7.26 -9.41 -34.26
N MET A 21 -8.37 -9.20 -33.59
CA MET A 21 -8.88 -10.18 -32.62
C MET A 21 -9.66 -11.34 -33.22
N TYR A 22 -10.30 -11.15 -34.39
CA TYR A 22 -11.14 -12.15 -35.01
C TYR A 22 -10.35 -13.34 -35.57
N HIS A 23 -9.21 -13.11 -36.17
CA HIS A 23 -8.48 -14.16 -36.90
C HIS A 23 -7.75 -15.14 -35.95
N LYS A 24 -7.23 -14.69 -34.82
CA LYS A 24 -6.50 -15.54 -33.88
C LYS A 24 -7.45 -16.45 -33.08
N ARG A 25 -8.61 -15.96 -32.66
CA ARG A 25 -9.60 -16.74 -31.88
C ARG A 25 -10.42 -17.70 -32.73
N SER A 26 -10.64 -17.43 -34.03
CA SER A 26 -11.33 -18.35 -34.93
C SER A 26 -10.56 -19.66 -35.13
N ILE A 27 -9.24 -19.66 -34.96
CA ILE A 27 -8.39 -20.86 -35.05
C ILE A 27 -8.46 -21.64 -33.73
N GLU A 28 -8.50 -20.94 -32.58
CA GLU A 28 -8.59 -21.56 -31.25
C GLU A 28 -9.96 -22.21 -30.99
N MET A 29 -11.07 -21.62 -31.48
CA MET A 29 -12.41 -22.20 -31.36
C MET A 29 -12.62 -23.52 -32.12
N LYS A 30 -11.81 -23.86 -33.10
CA LYS A 30 -11.91 -25.13 -33.84
C LYS A 30 -11.40 -26.34 -33.04
N ASN A 31 -10.58 -26.12 -32.02
CA ASN A 31 -9.88 -27.18 -31.29
C ASN A 31 -10.28 -27.29 -29.79
N GLY A 32 -11.21 -26.46 -29.28
CA GLY A 32 -11.62 -26.46 -27.87
C GLY A 32 -12.72 -27.49 -27.56
N THR A 33 -12.81 -27.87 -26.26
CA THR A 33 -13.88 -28.74 -25.74
C THR A 33 -15.24 -28.01 -25.74
N GLN A 34 -16.35 -28.75 -25.57
CA GLN A 34 -17.70 -28.16 -25.55
C GLN A 34 -17.90 -27.18 -24.41
N LYS A 35 -17.19 -27.37 -23.25
CA LYS A 35 -17.20 -26.50 -22.09
C LYS A 35 -16.47 -25.17 -22.38
N ASP A 36 -15.35 -25.22 -23.09
CA ASP A 36 -14.59 -24.04 -23.49
C ASP A 36 -15.37 -23.17 -24.48
N LYS A 37 -16.16 -23.79 -25.39
CA LYS A 37 -17.02 -23.07 -26.32
C LYS A 37 -18.15 -22.31 -25.66
N HIS A 38 -18.72 -22.84 -24.57
CA HIS A 38 -19.72 -22.13 -23.78
C HIS A 38 -19.11 -20.95 -23.02
N LEU A 39 -17.92 -21.09 -22.45
CA LEU A 39 -17.22 -20.02 -21.76
C LEU A 39 -16.86 -18.86 -22.69
N ASP A 40 -16.42 -19.18 -23.92
CA ASP A 40 -16.10 -18.19 -24.94
C ASP A 40 -17.35 -17.46 -25.46
N PHE A 41 -18.48 -18.16 -25.62
CA PHE A 41 -19.75 -17.57 -26.02
C PHE A 41 -20.29 -16.59 -24.97
N PHE A 42 -20.21 -16.93 -23.67
CA PHE A 42 -20.57 -16.04 -22.56
C PHE A 42 -19.64 -14.81 -22.47
N SER A 43 -18.36 -14.98 -22.65
CA SER A 43 -17.39 -13.89 -22.72
C SER A 43 -17.69 -12.91 -23.85
N TYR A 44 -18.17 -13.42 -25.00
CA TYR A 44 -18.57 -12.60 -26.13
C TYR A 44 -19.85 -11.79 -25.85
N LEU A 45 -20.85 -12.41 -25.23
CA LEU A 45 -22.09 -11.72 -24.82
C LEU A 45 -21.84 -10.62 -23.80
N ILE A 46 -20.94 -10.85 -22.84
CA ILE A 46 -20.56 -9.84 -21.84
C ILE A 46 -19.83 -8.67 -22.51
N SER A 47 -18.94 -8.92 -23.44
CA SER A 47 -18.23 -7.88 -24.19
C SER A 47 -19.17 -7.04 -25.07
N ALA A 48 -20.16 -7.68 -25.72
CA ALA A 48 -21.17 -7.01 -26.50
C ALA A 48 -22.11 -6.15 -25.63
N ALA A 49 -22.51 -6.66 -24.47
CA ALA A 49 -23.33 -5.92 -23.50
C ALA A 49 -22.59 -4.68 -22.94
N LEU A 50 -21.26 -4.80 -22.71
CA LEU A 50 -20.43 -3.69 -22.26
C LEU A 50 -20.34 -2.57 -23.32
N ILE A 51 -20.19 -2.94 -24.59
CA ILE A 51 -20.16 -1.97 -25.70
C ILE A 51 -21.50 -1.25 -25.83
N ILE A 52 -22.62 -1.96 -25.70
CA ILE A 52 -23.96 -1.39 -25.74
C ILE A 52 -24.18 -0.43 -24.55
N ALA A 53 -23.72 -0.76 -23.36
CA ALA A 53 -23.83 0.07 -22.18
C ALA A 53 -23.01 1.37 -22.26
N ILE A 54 -21.79 1.29 -22.83
CA ILE A 54 -20.93 2.46 -23.11
C ILE A 54 -21.61 3.38 -24.16
N CYS A 55 -22.29 2.80 -25.16
CA CYS A 55 -22.98 3.55 -26.20
C CYS A 55 -24.26 4.25 -25.71
N LEU A 56 -24.91 3.73 -24.66
CA LEU A 56 -26.17 4.28 -24.13
C LEU A 56 -26.00 5.36 -23.06
N GLY A 57 -24.77 5.77 -22.74
CA GLY A 57 -24.40 6.90 -21.88
C GLY A 57 -25.18 6.98 -20.57
N GLY A 58 -24.56 6.67 -19.43
CA GLY A 58 -25.11 6.91 -18.10
C GLY A 58 -25.24 5.70 -17.17
N TYR A 59 -24.90 4.49 -17.60
CA TYR A 59 -24.97 3.27 -16.78
C TYR A 59 -23.62 2.62 -16.49
N ALA A 60 -22.51 3.24 -16.89
CA ALA A 60 -21.17 2.69 -16.75
C ALA A 60 -20.79 2.35 -15.29
N GLU A 61 -21.18 3.18 -14.33
CA GLU A 61 -20.91 2.95 -12.91
C GLU A 61 -21.65 1.73 -12.34
N LYS A 62 -22.93 1.57 -12.68
CA LYS A 62 -23.74 0.44 -12.18
C LYS A 62 -23.30 -0.90 -12.76
N ILE A 63 -22.76 -0.92 -13.98
CA ILE A 63 -22.27 -2.12 -14.65
C ILE A 63 -20.88 -2.50 -14.11
N SER A 64 -20.03 -1.56 -13.75
CA SER A 64 -18.73 -1.82 -13.12
C SER A 64 -18.87 -2.54 -11.77
N VAL A 65 -19.85 -2.16 -10.96
CA VAL A 65 -20.16 -2.79 -9.67
C VAL A 65 -20.70 -4.22 -9.87
N ALA A 66 -21.59 -4.44 -10.83
CA ALA A 66 -22.16 -5.76 -11.13
C ALA A 66 -21.09 -6.72 -11.68
N MET A 67 -20.12 -6.24 -12.48
CA MET A 67 -19.04 -7.08 -13.01
C MET A 67 -17.98 -7.44 -11.97
N ALA A 68 -17.65 -6.53 -11.05
CA ALA A 68 -16.78 -6.85 -9.93
C ALA A 68 -17.40 -7.95 -9.07
N SER A 69 -18.69 -7.88 -8.79
CA SER A 69 -19.42 -8.93 -8.05
C SER A 69 -19.45 -10.28 -8.79
N PHE A 70 -19.53 -10.27 -10.12
CA PHE A 70 -19.59 -11.51 -10.93
C PHE A 70 -18.22 -12.20 -11.07
N MET A 71 -17.11 -11.44 -11.13
CA MET A 71 -15.77 -12.02 -11.20
C MET A 71 -15.32 -12.68 -9.89
N PHE A 72 -15.97 -12.34 -8.75
CA PHE A 72 -15.69 -12.91 -7.44
C PHE A 72 -16.65 -14.05 -7.01
N HIS A 73 -17.67 -14.39 -7.84
CA HIS A 73 -18.70 -15.39 -7.50
C HIS A 73 -18.77 -16.52 -8.54
N SER A 74 -17.67 -17.25 -8.73
CA SER A 74 -17.72 -18.51 -9.49
C SER A 74 -17.46 -19.71 -8.58
N ASP A 75 -18.17 -19.80 -7.45
CA ASP A 75 -18.46 -21.08 -6.81
C ASP A 75 -19.77 -20.96 -6.02
N GLY A 76 -20.73 -21.80 -6.45
CA GLY A 76 -22.09 -21.73 -5.98
C GLY A 76 -22.25 -22.21 -4.54
N THR A 77 -22.62 -21.29 -3.68
CA THR A 77 -23.63 -21.52 -2.62
C THR A 77 -23.91 -20.17 -1.92
N THR A 78 -25.08 -19.62 -2.17
CA THR A 78 -25.63 -18.48 -1.45
C THR A 78 -26.04 -18.87 -0.04
N LYS A 79 -25.43 -18.24 0.98
CA LYS A 79 -26.06 -18.05 2.30
C LYS A 79 -25.89 -16.59 2.69
N GLU A 80 -27.02 -15.87 2.75
CA GLU A 80 -27.09 -14.57 3.38
C GLU A 80 -26.74 -14.69 4.86
N ILE A 81 -25.75 -13.94 5.31
CA ILE A 81 -25.46 -13.76 6.73
C ILE A 81 -25.66 -12.28 7.04
N SER A 82 -26.82 -12.00 7.62
CA SER A 82 -27.07 -10.74 8.32
C SER A 82 -26.35 -10.79 9.67
N THR A 83 -25.33 -9.94 9.86
CA THR A 83 -24.63 -9.85 11.14
C THR A 83 -24.99 -8.54 11.81
N THR A 84 -25.88 -8.64 12.79
CA THR A 84 -26.17 -7.56 13.77
C THR A 84 -25.02 -7.56 14.79
N VAL A 85 -24.30 -6.45 14.90
CA VAL A 85 -23.25 -6.29 15.92
C VAL A 85 -23.91 -5.75 17.19
N THR A 86 -23.97 -6.59 18.21
CA THR A 86 -24.31 -6.18 19.58
C THR A 86 -23.03 -5.86 20.34
N VAL A 87 -22.92 -4.63 20.83
CA VAL A 87 -21.85 -4.19 21.73
C VAL A 87 -22.20 -4.66 23.13
N SER A 88 -21.33 -5.46 23.74
CA SER A 88 -21.40 -5.81 25.17
C SER A 88 -20.18 -5.30 25.89
N ASP A 89 -20.42 -4.51 26.95
CA ASP A 89 -19.44 -3.91 27.82
C ASP A 89 -18.83 -4.90 28.83
N THR A 90 -17.59 -4.61 29.18
CA THR A 90 -16.88 -4.77 30.47
C THR A 90 -16.56 -6.16 31.00
N GLN A 91 -15.27 -6.48 31.06
CA GLN A 91 -14.67 -6.95 32.34
C GLN A 91 -13.17 -6.61 32.40
N THR A 92 -12.81 -5.92 33.48
CA THR A 92 -11.46 -5.56 33.88
C THR A 92 -10.79 -6.75 34.54
N THR A 93 -9.70 -7.25 33.97
CA THR A 93 -8.79 -8.18 34.65
C THR A 93 -7.42 -7.54 34.77
N THR A 94 -6.98 -7.35 36.01
CA THR A 94 -5.66 -6.87 36.41
C THR A 94 -4.59 -7.93 36.07
N VAL A 95 -3.58 -7.54 35.30
CA VAL A 95 -2.36 -8.33 35.02
C VAL A 95 -1.19 -7.70 35.76
N PRO A 96 -0.30 -8.48 36.40
CA PRO A 96 0.83 -7.96 37.15
C PRO A 96 1.91 -7.33 36.26
N PRO A 97 2.78 -6.45 36.78
CA PRO A 97 3.69 -5.62 35.99
C PRO A 97 4.80 -6.44 35.37
N VAL A 98 4.90 -6.35 34.03
CA VAL A 98 6.03 -6.84 33.27
C VAL A 98 7.06 -5.72 33.14
N THR A 99 8.28 -6.07 33.49
CA THR A 99 9.57 -5.40 33.42
C THR A 99 9.72 -4.32 32.34
N GLU A 100 10.35 -3.23 32.78
CA GLU A 100 10.84 -2.05 32.07
C GLU A 100 10.81 -2.07 30.54
N SER A 101 9.82 -1.36 30.01
CA SER A 101 9.80 -0.83 28.66
C SER A 101 10.86 0.28 28.58
N MET A 102 11.87 0.14 27.73
CA MET A 102 12.74 1.24 27.34
C MET A 102 11.86 2.37 26.78
N LYS A 103 11.68 3.41 27.57
CA LYS A 103 11.01 4.64 27.10
C LYS A 103 11.94 5.31 26.10
N PRO A 104 11.45 5.72 24.91
CA PRO A 104 12.25 6.50 23.98
C PRO A 104 12.76 7.78 24.67
N HIS A 105 13.98 8.17 24.33
CA HIS A 105 14.60 9.35 24.94
C HIS A 105 13.75 10.58 24.60
N LYS A 106 13.42 11.40 25.58
CA LYS A 106 12.48 12.54 25.46
C LYS A 106 12.86 13.53 24.33
N SER A 107 14.15 13.61 23.96
CA SER A 107 14.65 14.41 22.82
C SER A 107 14.25 13.86 21.46
N GLU A 108 14.26 12.52 21.26
CA GLU A 108 13.89 11.90 19.99
C GLU A 108 12.40 12.09 19.67
N ILE A 109 11.54 12.00 20.70
CA ILE A 109 10.09 12.24 20.51
C ILE A 109 9.82 13.68 20.07
N CYS A 110 10.54 14.66 20.61
CA CYS A 110 10.36 16.07 20.24
C CYS A 110 10.72 16.31 18.76
N ASP A 111 11.82 15.76 18.28
CA ASP A 111 12.24 15.89 16.87
C ASP A 111 11.28 15.22 15.90
N ILE A 112 10.69 14.08 16.27
CA ILE A 112 9.73 13.34 15.43
C ILE A 112 8.38 14.09 15.37
N THR A 113 7.91 14.65 16.46
CA THR A 113 6.60 15.31 16.53
C THR A 113 6.60 16.69 15.89
N GLU A 114 7.75 17.36 15.82
CA GLU A 114 7.83 18.68 15.21
C GLU A 114 7.66 18.59 13.68
N THR A 115 6.70 19.36 13.15
CA THR A 115 6.53 19.49 11.68
C THR A 115 7.67 20.34 11.15
N PRO A 116 8.46 19.87 10.16
CA PRO A 116 9.48 20.67 9.51
C PRO A 116 8.96 22.00 8.95
N SER A 117 9.81 23.02 8.94
CA SER A 117 9.40 24.37 8.55
C SER A 117 8.91 24.45 7.11
N ASP A 118 9.56 23.73 6.20
CA ASP A 118 9.18 23.65 4.80
C ASP A 118 7.81 22.99 4.59
N ILE A 119 7.47 21.94 5.35
CA ILE A 119 6.13 21.35 5.34
C ILE A 119 5.09 22.36 5.88
N LYS A 120 5.42 23.10 6.95
CA LYS A 120 4.53 24.17 7.47
C LYS A 120 4.24 25.23 6.39
N GLU A 121 5.28 25.62 5.63
CA GLU A 121 5.13 26.57 4.52
C GLU A 121 4.30 26.01 3.37
N LEU A 122 4.52 24.75 3.00
CA LEU A 122 3.71 24.06 1.99
C LEU A 122 2.24 24.02 2.38
N ILE A 123 1.92 23.58 3.60
CA ILE A 123 0.54 23.55 4.11
C ILE A 123 -0.07 24.95 4.02
N LYS A 124 0.61 25.98 4.51
CA LYS A 124 0.13 27.36 4.46
C LYS A 124 -0.12 27.84 3.02
N LYS A 125 0.76 27.49 2.08
CA LYS A 125 0.61 27.81 0.64
C LYS A 125 -0.63 27.15 0.07
N TYR A 126 -0.79 25.86 0.27
CA TYR A 126 -1.89 25.09 -0.33
C TYR A 126 -3.24 25.34 0.37
N THR A 127 -3.24 25.65 1.68
CA THR A 127 -4.46 26.09 2.37
C THR A 127 -5.04 27.36 1.73
N LYS A 128 -4.18 28.29 1.31
CA LYS A 128 -4.64 29.47 0.59
C LYS A 128 -5.09 29.15 -0.84
N LEU A 129 -4.34 28.29 -1.54
CA LEU A 129 -4.63 27.93 -2.93
C LEU A 129 -5.97 27.19 -3.06
N PHE A 130 -6.30 26.36 -2.08
CA PHE A 130 -7.49 25.51 -2.07
C PHE A 130 -8.65 26.07 -1.20
N ALA A 131 -8.57 27.37 -0.84
CA ALA A 131 -9.59 28.01 0.00
C ALA A 131 -10.99 28.04 -0.64
N ASP A 132 -11.05 28.14 -1.97
CA ASP A 132 -12.29 28.25 -2.73
C ASP A 132 -12.74 26.90 -3.35
N ASP A 133 -12.11 25.79 -2.95
CA ASP A 133 -12.47 24.45 -3.41
C ASP A 133 -13.93 24.13 -3.07
N LYS A 134 -14.65 23.53 -4.03
CA LYS A 134 -15.99 23.00 -3.80
C LYS A 134 -15.91 21.57 -3.28
N LYS A 135 -16.83 21.22 -2.38
CA LYS A 135 -16.93 19.88 -1.82
C LYS A 135 -17.35 18.87 -2.88
N GLY A 136 -16.51 17.83 -3.13
CA GLY A 136 -16.80 16.71 -4.02
C GLY A 136 -17.38 15.50 -3.28
N GLY A 137 -16.87 15.17 -2.09
CA GLY A 137 -17.35 14.05 -1.26
C GLY A 137 -16.79 14.09 0.15
N GLY A 138 -17.22 13.16 1.00
CA GLY A 138 -16.79 13.07 2.40
C GLY A 138 -15.44 12.36 2.60
N ILE A 139 -14.78 12.69 3.70
CA ILE A 139 -13.62 11.94 4.23
C ILE A 139 -14.01 11.40 5.60
N GLN A 140 -13.96 10.08 5.76
CA GLN A 140 -14.21 9.42 7.03
C GLN A 140 -12.89 9.01 7.69
N SER A 141 -12.61 9.57 8.86
CA SER A 141 -11.49 9.14 9.72
C SER A 141 -11.81 7.80 10.40
N VAL A 142 -10.89 6.83 10.29
CA VAL A 142 -11.05 5.49 10.87
C VAL A 142 -9.73 5.07 11.52
N THR A 143 -9.80 4.54 12.75
CA THR A 143 -8.66 3.90 13.40
C THR A 143 -8.80 2.38 13.30
N TYR A 144 -7.89 1.74 12.59
CA TYR A 144 -7.85 0.29 12.43
C TYR A 144 -7.02 -0.33 13.56
N LYS A 145 -7.63 -1.25 14.32
CA LYS A 145 -6.93 -1.99 15.38
C LYS A 145 -6.84 -3.49 15.08
N LYS A 146 -7.96 -4.14 14.80
CA LYS A 146 -8.06 -5.60 14.63
C LYS A 146 -8.92 -6.02 13.43
N VAL A 147 -9.21 -5.14 12.50
CA VAL A 147 -10.08 -5.47 11.36
C VAL A 147 -9.41 -6.51 10.46
N GLY A 148 -10.05 -7.67 10.32
CA GLY A 148 -9.58 -8.76 9.45
C GLY A 148 -8.36 -9.52 9.98
N VAL A 149 -8.00 -9.37 11.26
CA VAL A 149 -6.90 -10.11 11.89
C VAL A 149 -7.22 -11.59 11.93
N THR A 150 -6.32 -12.40 11.39
CA THR A 150 -6.37 -13.87 11.42
C THR A 150 -5.36 -14.45 12.40
N ASP A 151 -4.21 -13.80 12.55
CA ASP A 151 -3.10 -14.22 13.40
C ASP A 151 -2.59 -13.05 14.23
N GLU A 152 -2.39 -13.25 15.53
CA GLU A 152 -1.95 -12.21 16.46
C GLU A 152 -1.01 -12.78 17.52
N TYR A 153 0.08 -12.08 17.82
CA TYR A 153 0.92 -12.32 18.98
C TYR A 153 1.66 -11.05 19.39
N LYS A 154 1.60 -10.65 20.68
CA LYS A 154 2.12 -9.38 21.21
C LYS A 154 1.57 -8.19 20.39
N ASN A 155 2.46 -7.39 19.81
CA ASN A 155 2.13 -6.20 19.02
C ASN A 155 1.95 -6.51 17.51
N VAL A 156 2.13 -7.76 17.09
CA VAL A 156 1.99 -8.17 15.69
C VAL A 156 0.58 -8.65 15.40
N ARG A 157 -0.04 -8.07 14.39
CA ARG A 157 -1.36 -8.44 13.87
C ARG A 157 -1.28 -8.64 12.38
N VAL A 158 -1.72 -9.80 11.93
CA VAL A 158 -1.66 -10.19 10.52
C VAL A 158 -3.06 -10.49 10.00
N LYS A 159 -3.37 -9.92 8.84
CA LYS A 159 -4.44 -10.38 7.96
C LYS A 159 -3.83 -11.31 6.93
N ASN A 160 -3.86 -12.61 7.22
CA ASN A 160 -3.37 -13.63 6.33
C ASN A 160 -4.46 -14.02 5.32
N THR A 161 -4.18 -13.87 4.04
CA THR A 161 -5.05 -14.22 2.91
C THR A 161 -4.43 -15.30 2.02
N THR A 162 -3.37 -15.96 2.50
CA THR A 162 -2.70 -17.06 1.81
C THR A 162 -3.38 -18.41 2.11
N GLU A 163 -2.90 -19.49 1.51
CA GLU A 163 -3.36 -20.85 1.79
C GLU A 163 -2.81 -21.41 3.12
N THR A 164 -1.80 -20.75 3.68
CA THR A 164 -1.23 -21.10 4.99
C THR A 164 -2.27 -20.86 6.09
N LYS A 165 -2.68 -21.93 6.78
CA LYS A 165 -3.81 -21.89 7.72
C LYS A 165 -3.60 -20.96 8.92
N SER A 166 -2.37 -20.89 9.45
CA SER A 166 -2.00 -19.97 10.54
C SER A 166 -0.50 -19.74 10.58
N LEU A 167 -0.10 -18.55 11.02
CA LEU A 167 1.28 -18.17 11.21
C LEU A 167 1.71 -18.35 12.68
N ASN A 168 2.83 -19.01 12.91
CA ASN A 168 3.43 -19.04 14.25
C ASN A 168 4.25 -17.78 14.49
N ILE A 169 3.57 -16.65 14.72
CA ILE A 169 4.21 -15.33 14.93
C ILE A 169 5.20 -15.37 16.10
N LYS A 170 4.90 -16.15 17.17
CA LYS A 170 5.80 -16.31 18.30
C LYS A 170 7.13 -16.91 17.87
N LYS A 171 7.11 -17.93 17.02
CA LYS A 171 8.33 -18.57 16.47
C LYS A 171 9.07 -17.56 15.58
N ILE A 172 8.37 -16.90 14.65
CA ILE A 172 8.98 -15.90 13.75
C ILE A 172 9.69 -14.80 14.55
N LEU A 173 9.08 -14.25 15.59
CA LEU A 173 9.69 -13.24 16.47
C LEU A 173 10.86 -13.77 17.31
N SER A 174 10.99 -15.07 17.51
CA SER A 174 12.13 -15.66 18.24
C SER A 174 13.33 -15.95 17.35
N GLU A 175 13.16 -15.90 16.04
CA GLU A 175 14.22 -16.09 15.05
C GLU A 175 14.85 -14.73 14.72
N PRO A 176 16.17 -14.54 14.83
CA PRO A 176 16.82 -13.28 14.48
C PRO A 176 16.73 -13.04 12.97
N LEU A 177 16.88 -11.77 12.55
CA LEU A 177 17.07 -11.43 11.15
C LEU A 177 18.51 -11.76 10.74
N GLU A 178 18.69 -12.28 9.53
CA GLU A 178 20.02 -12.45 8.93
C GLU A 178 20.53 -11.12 8.34
N LEU A 179 20.39 -10.05 9.12
CA LEU A 179 20.75 -8.69 8.75
C LEU A 179 22.15 -8.36 9.29
N SER A 180 22.95 -7.62 8.53
CA SER A 180 24.29 -7.21 8.95
C SER A 180 24.61 -5.83 8.36
N VAL A 181 24.43 -4.78 9.15
CA VAL A 181 24.46 -3.40 8.70
C VAL A 181 25.84 -2.77 8.91
N ASP A 182 26.38 -2.18 7.84
CA ASP A 182 27.52 -1.28 7.86
C ASP A 182 26.99 0.15 7.62
N LYS A 183 27.05 0.99 8.65
CA LYS A 183 26.49 2.36 8.58
C LYS A 183 27.20 3.24 7.52
N SER A 184 28.43 2.93 7.15
CA SER A 184 29.20 3.68 6.16
C SER A 184 28.83 3.37 4.72
N LYS A 185 27.97 2.37 4.50
CA LYS A 185 27.55 1.90 3.17
C LYS A 185 26.04 1.96 3.02
N PRO A 186 25.53 2.11 1.78
CA PRO A 186 24.08 2.06 1.55
C PRO A 186 23.49 0.73 2.02
N ALA A 187 22.76 0.75 3.13
CA ALA A 187 22.09 -0.43 3.69
C ALA A 187 20.61 -0.49 3.31
N VAL A 188 20.01 0.67 2.99
CA VAL A 188 18.58 0.83 2.71
C VAL A 188 18.39 1.52 1.37
N LEU A 189 17.54 0.95 0.52
CA LEU A 189 16.98 1.58 -0.67
C LEU A 189 15.51 1.89 -0.43
N ILE A 190 15.12 3.14 -0.64
CA ILE A 190 13.73 3.60 -0.66
C ILE A 190 13.39 3.96 -2.10
N PHE A 191 12.27 3.47 -2.60
CA PHE A 191 11.75 3.79 -3.93
C PHE A 191 10.21 3.81 -3.92
N HIS A 192 9.59 4.13 -5.06
CA HIS A 192 8.15 4.25 -5.21
C HIS A 192 7.70 3.67 -6.54
N SER A 193 7.06 2.49 -6.55
CA SER A 193 6.48 1.95 -7.80
C SER A 193 5.37 2.87 -8.33
N HIS A 194 4.60 3.50 -7.42
CA HIS A 194 3.59 4.51 -7.76
C HIS A 194 4.01 5.90 -7.29
N THR A 195 5.03 6.46 -7.92
CA THR A 195 5.69 7.73 -7.54
C THR A 195 4.73 8.92 -7.49
N SER A 196 3.68 8.95 -8.33
CA SER A 196 2.72 10.06 -8.38
C SER A 196 1.65 10.04 -7.29
N GLU A 197 1.65 9.08 -6.37
CA GLU A 197 0.66 8.97 -5.28
C GLU A 197 0.69 10.19 -4.36
N GLY A 198 -0.37 11.00 -4.41
CA GLY A 198 -0.49 12.26 -3.68
C GLY A 198 -1.36 12.16 -2.43
N TYR A 199 -1.33 13.23 -1.65
CA TYR A 199 -2.04 13.39 -0.39
C TYR A 199 -2.88 14.66 -0.38
N GLU A 200 -3.87 14.74 0.53
CA GLU A 200 -4.51 16.01 0.86
C GLU A 200 -3.47 16.97 1.46
N MET A 201 -3.59 18.26 1.11
CA MET A 201 -2.69 19.30 1.63
C MET A 201 -3.29 20.06 2.80
N THR A 202 -4.60 19.91 3.01
CA THR A 202 -5.36 20.63 4.04
C THR A 202 -6.12 19.66 4.91
N GLU A 203 -6.17 19.95 6.21
CA GLU A 203 -6.99 19.19 7.15
C GLU A 203 -8.46 19.52 6.96
N ARG A 204 -9.24 18.56 6.43
CA ARG A 204 -10.69 18.71 6.22
C ARG A 204 -11.36 17.33 6.21
N ASP A 205 -12.68 17.30 6.41
CA ASP A 205 -13.51 16.08 6.41
C ASP A 205 -14.21 15.84 5.06
N TRP A 206 -13.68 16.44 3.99
CA TRP A 206 -14.18 16.33 2.63
C TRP A 206 -13.03 16.52 1.62
N PHE A 207 -13.17 15.96 0.44
CA PHE A 207 -12.27 16.16 -0.69
C PHE A 207 -12.92 17.07 -1.76
N ALA A 208 -12.09 17.77 -2.53
CA ALA A 208 -12.54 18.71 -3.53
C ALA A 208 -13.23 18.04 -4.73
N GLU A 209 -14.19 18.74 -5.35
CA GLU A 209 -14.71 18.36 -6.66
C GLU A 209 -13.57 18.28 -7.68
N GLY A 210 -13.51 17.17 -8.44
CA GLY A 210 -12.41 16.92 -9.38
C GLY A 210 -11.05 16.59 -8.73
N TYR A 211 -11.02 16.33 -7.42
CA TYR A 211 -9.78 15.92 -6.73
C TYR A 211 -9.13 14.71 -7.40
N THR A 212 -7.88 14.87 -7.76
CA THR A 212 -7.03 13.77 -8.23
C THR A 212 -6.01 13.45 -7.16
N ALA A 213 -6.01 12.20 -6.73
CA ALA A 213 -5.06 11.72 -5.72
C ALA A 213 -3.68 11.40 -6.31
N ARG A 214 -3.31 12.02 -7.45
CA ARG A 214 -2.03 11.83 -8.13
C ARG A 214 -1.43 13.15 -8.58
N THR A 215 -0.12 13.30 -8.35
CA THR A 215 0.66 14.48 -8.75
C THR A 215 2.12 14.12 -8.92
N ASN A 216 2.78 14.74 -9.91
CA ASN A 216 4.24 14.63 -10.09
C ASN A 216 5.01 15.68 -9.27
N ASP A 217 4.34 16.48 -8.45
CA ASP A 217 4.99 17.39 -7.51
C ASP A 217 5.51 16.59 -6.31
N GLU A 218 6.80 16.36 -6.26
CA GLU A 218 7.49 15.59 -5.21
C GLU A 218 7.25 16.16 -3.79
N ASN A 219 6.89 17.43 -3.68
CA ASN A 219 6.54 18.04 -2.39
C ASN A 219 5.14 17.71 -1.92
N ARG A 220 4.31 17.01 -2.71
CA ARG A 220 2.90 16.74 -2.45
C ARG A 220 2.54 15.27 -2.53
N ASN A 221 3.49 14.44 -2.90
CA ASN A 221 3.27 13.02 -3.14
C ASN A 221 4.11 12.14 -2.22
N ILE A 222 4.09 10.86 -2.46
CA ILE A 222 4.76 9.83 -1.69
C ILE A 222 6.28 10.02 -1.59
N VAL A 223 6.90 10.70 -2.58
CA VAL A 223 8.34 11.01 -2.57
C VAL A 223 8.68 11.89 -1.37
N ARG A 224 7.81 12.83 -1.00
CA ARG A 224 8.06 13.65 0.19
C ARG A 224 8.09 12.82 1.47
N VAL A 225 7.22 11.82 1.58
CA VAL A 225 7.20 10.89 2.72
C VAL A 225 8.47 10.03 2.73
N GLY A 226 8.90 9.52 1.56
CA GLY A 226 10.18 8.83 1.40
C GLY A 226 11.38 9.70 1.82
N THR A 227 11.35 10.99 1.51
CA THR A 227 12.38 11.94 1.95
C THR A 227 12.43 12.06 3.48
N GLU A 228 11.28 12.15 4.18
CA GLU A 228 11.25 12.19 5.65
C GLU A 228 11.85 10.91 6.27
N ILE A 229 11.59 9.75 5.64
CA ILE A 229 12.15 8.49 6.09
C ILE A 229 13.68 8.48 5.90
N ALA A 230 14.16 8.85 4.70
CA ALA A 230 15.58 8.89 4.38
C ALA A 230 16.33 9.86 5.30
N ASP A 231 15.84 11.08 5.42
CA ASP A 231 16.45 12.13 6.27
C ASP A 231 16.59 11.70 7.73
N TYR A 232 15.59 10.99 8.27
CA TYR A 232 15.65 10.49 9.63
C TYR A 232 16.70 9.38 9.79
N LEU A 233 16.75 8.44 8.86
CA LEU A 233 17.75 7.36 8.87
C LEU A 233 19.16 7.92 8.72
N GLU A 234 19.37 8.91 7.86
CA GLU A 234 20.67 9.59 7.69
C GLU A 234 21.09 10.32 8.96
N LYS A 235 20.18 11.04 9.64
CA LYS A 235 20.43 11.65 10.95
C LYS A 235 20.76 10.62 12.03
N SER A 236 20.26 9.39 11.89
CA SER A 236 20.58 8.25 12.75
C SER A 236 21.93 7.59 12.40
N GLY A 237 22.64 8.13 11.41
CA GLY A 237 23.98 7.70 10.99
C GLY A 237 23.99 6.58 9.96
N TYR A 238 22.87 6.26 9.32
CA TYR A 238 22.79 5.28 8.23
C TYR A 238 23.00 5.94 6.87
N THR A 239 23.63 5.22 5.95
CA THR A 239 23.68 5.61 4.55
C THR A 239 22.47 5.01 3.81
N VAL A 240 21.69 5.87 3.14
CA VAL A 240 20.42 5.51 2.50
C VAL A 240 20.43 5.96 1.04
N ILE A 241 19.86 5.17 0.15
CA ILE A 241 19.53 5.59 -1.21
C ILE A 241 18.03 5.82 -1.27
N HIS A 242 17.61 7.03 -1.65
CA HIS A 242 16.22 7.35 -1.94
C HIS A 242 16.07 7.66 -3.42
N ASP A 243 15.54 6.70 -4.19
CA ASP A 243 15.26 6.86 -5.61
C ASP A 243 13.91 7.54 -5.83
N LYS A 244 13.91 8.65 -6.57
CA LYS A 244 12.75 9.50 -6.87
C LYS A 244 12.26 9.38 -8.30
N THR A 245 12.72 8.37 -9.02
CA THR A 245 12.34 8.15 -10.42
C THR A 245 10.83 7.96 -10.55
N ILE A 246 10.21 8.65 -11.51
CA ILE A 246 8.77 8.48 -11.79
C ILE A 246 8.57 7.19 -12.57
N HIS A 247 8.01 6.16 -11.91
CA HIS A 247 7.78 4.85 -12.50
C HIS A 247 6.37 4.68 -13.07
N ASP A 248 5.39 5.46 -12.63
CA ASP A 248 3.99 5.31 -12.96
C ASP A 248 3.47 6.29 -14.04
N LYS A 249 4.32 6.62 -15.01
CA LYS A 249 3.88 7.30 -16.24
C LYS A 249 2.79 6.49 -16.97
N SER A 250 2.91 5.17 -16.92
CA SER A 250 1.86 4.19 -17.21
C SER A 250 1.59 3.40 -15.93
N TYR A 251 0.36 3.40 -15.45
CA TYR A 251 -0.01 2.72 -14.21
C TYR A 251 0.27 1.20 -14.27
N SER A 252 -0.03 0.57 -15.40
CA SER A 252 0.15 -0.88 -15.60
C SER A 252 1.63 -1.31 -15.62
N ASP A 253 2.53 -0.40 -15.97
CA ASP A 253 3.95 -0.72 -16.18
C ASP A 253 4.82 -0.33 -14.97
N SER A 254 4.23 0.30 -13.95
CA SER A 254 4.94 0.88 -12.80
C SER A 254 5.86 -0.13 -12.09
N TYR A 255 5.37 -1.37 -11.84
CA TYR A 255 6.18 -2.41 -11.21
C TYR A 255 7.31 -2.92 -12.11
N SER A 256 7.11 -2.99 -13.43
CA SER A 256 8.18 -3.39 -14.34
C SER A 256 9.25 -2.30 -14.51
N GLU A 257 8.85 -1.03 -14.48
CA GLU A 257 9.80 0.08 -14.54
C GLU A 257 10.57 0.24 -13.23
N SER A 258 9.89 0.18 -12.08
CA SER A 258 10.56 0.24 -10.77
C SER A 258 11.49 -0.94 -10.54
N ARG A 259 11.16 -2.15 -11.04
CA ARG A 259 12.05 -3.31 -10.99
C ARG A 259 13.40 -3.04 -11.65
N LYS A 260 13.44 -2.33 -12.78
CA LYS A 260 14.69 -1.97 -13.47
C LYS A 260 15.55 -1.05 -12.60
N THR A 261 14.91 -0.07 -11.96
CA THR A 261 15.58 0.87 -11.04
C THR A 261 16.16 0.13 -9.84
N VAL A 262 15.37 -0.72 -9.19
CA VAL A 262 15.83 -1.52 -8.04
C VAL A 262 16.99 -2.44 -8.45
N ALA A 263 16.87 -3.15 -9.59
CA ALA A 263 17.93 -4.03 -10.09
C ALA A 263 19.25 -3.28 -10.29
N LYS A 264 19.19 -2.07 -10.87
CA LYS A 264 20.36 -1.22 -11.07
C LYS A 264 21.02 -0.85 -9.74
N HIS A 265 20.24 -0.41 -8.74
CA HIS A 265 20.78 -0.06 -7.43
C HIS A 265 21.42 -1.25 -6.72
N LEU A 266 20.80 -2.44 -6.80
CA LEU A 266 21.35 -3.66 -6.20
C LEU A 266 22.64 -4.14 -6.91
N GLU A 267 22.79 -3.89 -8.21
CA GLU A 267 24.03 -4.14 -8.96
C GLU A 267 25.13 -3.15 -8.57
N GLU A 268 24.83 -1.86 -8.46
CA GLU A 268 25.77 -0.79 -8.12
C GLU A 268 26.15 -0.82 -6.62
N HIS A 269 25.24 -1.28 -5.76
CA HIS A 269 25.39 -1.30 -4.29
C HIS A 269 24.94 -2.65 -3.71
N PRO A 270 25.79 -3.70 -3.86
CA PRO A 270 25.45 -5.05 -3.38
C PRO A 270 25.34 -5.17 -1.85
N GLU A 271 25.74 -4.15 -1.11
CA GLU A 271 25.57 -4.01 0.34
C GLU A 271 24.16 -3.60 0.78
N ILE A 272 23.28 -3.19 -0.13
CA ILE A 272 21.87 -2.95 0.17
C ILE A 272 21.22 -4.25 0.63
N GLN A 273 20.61 -4.22 1.82
CA GLN A 273 19.91 -5.37 2.40
C GLN A 273 18.42 -5.11 2.56
N ILE A 274 18.02 -3.87 2.78
CA ILE A 274 16.63 -3.49 2.99
C ILE A 274 16.14 -2.67 1.80
N VAL A 275 15.02 -3.09 1.21
CA VAL A 275 14.38 -2.38 0.08
C VAL A 275 12.94 -2.08 0.45
N LEU A 276 12.58 -0.80 0.47
CA LEU A 276 11.26 -0.33 0.84
C LEU A 276 10.55 0.34 -0.34
N ASP A 277 9.48 -0.26 -0.81
CA ASP A 277 8.54 0.34 -1.74
C ASP A 277 7.49 1.12 -0.96
N ILE A 278 7.66 2.44 -0.91
CA ILE A 278 6.80 3.31 -0.10
C ILE A 278 5.64 3.82 -0.94
N HIS A 279 4.42 3.47 -0.52
CA HIS A 279 3.14 3.70 -1.14
C HIS A 279 2.15 4.41 -0.21
N ARG A 280 0.98 4.72 -0.74
CA ARG A 280 -0.23 4.99 0.04
C ARG A 280 -1.40 4.19 -0.51
N ASP A 281 -2.29 3.76 0.39
CA ASP A 281 -3.48 2.99 0.04
C ASP A 281 -4.53 3.86 -0.69
N SER A 282 -5.46 3.23 -1.40
CA SER A 282 -6.62 3.88 -1.99
C SER A 282 -7.89 3.28 -1.40
N MET A 283 -8.59 4.06 -0.56
CA MET A 283 -9.68 3.55 0.26
C MET A 283 -10.95 4.38 0.04
N THR A 284 -11.90 3.80 -0.69
CA THR A 284 -13.19 4.45 -0.98
C THR A 284 -14.34 3.56 -0.52
N GLN A 285 -15.35 4.14 0.13
CA GLN A 285 -16.57 3.45 0.53
C GLN A 285 -17.56 3.32 -0.62
N ASN A 286 -18.59 2.49 -0.43
CA ASN A 286 -19.64 2.28 -1.43
C ASN A 286 -20.44 3.56 -1.77
N ASN A 287 -20.50 4.53 -0.86
CA ASN A 287 -21.13 5.84 -1.08
C ASN A 287 -20.22 6.87 -1.76
N GLY A 288 -18.98 6.51 -2.07
CA GLY A 288 -17.99 7.38 -2.69
C GLY A 288 -17.11 8.16 -1.71
N ASP A 289 -17.40 8.13 -0.40
CA ASP A 289 -16.56 8.76 0.61
C ASP A 289 -15.20 8.06 0.71
N LYS A 290 -14.16 8.85 0.96
CA LYS A 290 -12.80 8.33 1.16
C LYS A 290 -12.56 8.01 2.63
N ILE A 291 -11.75 6.97 2.87
CA ILE A 291 -11.37 6.55 4.22
C ILE A 291 -9.96 7.07 4.52
N LYS A 292 -9.85 7.77 5.65
CA LYS A 292 -8.60 8.26 6.22
C LYS A 292 -8.20 7.34 7.39
N PRO A 293 -7.27 6.39 7.22
CA PRO A 293 -6.73 5.60 8.32
C PRO A 293 -5.83 6.48 9.19
N ILE A 294 -6.24 6.70 10.45
CA ILE A 294 -5.62 7.70 11.31
C ILE A 294 -5.63 7.28 12.78
N ASN A 295 -4.62 7.70 13.53
CA ASN A 295 -4.59 7.63 14.99
C ASN A 295 -3.95 8.90 15.56
N THR A 296 -4.09 9.13 16.87
CA THR A 296 -3.37 10.19 17.59
C THR A 296 -2.24 9.56 18.37
N ILE A 297 -1.01 10.00 18.10
CA ILE A 297 0.21 9.54 18.75
C ILE A 297 0.96 10.77 19.24
N ALA A 298 1.32 10.82 20.52
CA ALA A 298 1.92 11.99 21.17
C ALA A 298 1.18 13.31 20.85
N ASP A 299 -0.17 13.28 21.00
CA ASP A 299 -1.09 14.41 20.79
C ASP A 299 -1.14 14.95 19.35
N LYS A 300 -0.57 14.23 18.39
CA LYS A 300 -0.57 14.60 16.97
C LYS A 300 -1.20 13.52 16.11
N LYS A 301 -1.94 13.94 15.07
CA LYS A 301 -2.55 13.03 14.09
C LYS A 301 -1.47 12.37 13.23
N ALA A 302 -1.54 11.06 13.12
CA ALA A 302 -0.63 10.21 12.35
C ALA A 302 -1.43 9.31 11.40
N ALA A 303 -1.04 9.22 10.14
CA ALA A 303 -1.58 8.24 9.21
C ALA A 303 -1.22 6.83 9.69
N GLN A 304 -2.18 5.90 9.76
CA GLN A 304 -1.86 4.53 10.10
C GLN A 304 -1.21 3.80 8.93
N LEU A 305 -0.14 3.07 9.21
CA LEU A 305 0.67 2.34 8.24
C LEU A 305 0.19 0.90 8.07
N MET A 306 0.36 0.32 6.87
CA MET A 306 0.16 -1.11 6.64
C MET A 306 1.34 -1.69 5.89
N ILE A 307 2.00 -2.67 6.48
CA ILE A 307 2.98 -3.48 5.77
C ILE A 307 2.24 -4.50 4.90
N ILE A 308 2.66 -4.62 3.65
CA ILE A 308 2.27 -5.72 2.76
C ILE A 308 3.49 -6.59 2.55
N THR A 309 3.33 -7.89 2.78
CA THR A 309 4.33 -8.91 2.48
C THR A 309 3.71 -10.07 1.71
N GLY A 310 4.52 -10.75 0.91
CA GLY A 310 4.06 -11.74 -0.04
C GLY A 310 4.39 -13.17 0.36
N ALA A 311 3.73 -14.12 -0.32
CA ALA A 311 4.03 -15.54 -0.23
C ALA A 311 4.20 -16.13 -1.64
N GLU A 312 5.11 -17.09 -1.78
CA GLU A 312 5.20 -17.93 -2.97
C GLU A 312 4.13 -19.01 -2.94
N GLU A 313 2.94 -18.65 -3.38
CA GLU A 313 1.78 -19.54 -3.45
C GLU A 313 0.94 -19.28 -4.72
N GLY A 314 0.15 -20.23 -5.12
CA GLY A 314 -0.78 -20.09 -6.23
C GLY A 314 -0.09 -19.69 -7.53
N LYS A 315 -0.34 -18.47 -8.00
CA LYS A 315 0.24 -17.91 -9.23
C LYS A 315 1.57 -17.20 -9.00
N VAL A 316 1.96 -16.95 -7.76
CA VAL A 316 3.24 -16.31 -7.42
C VAL A 316 4.32 -17.38 -7.44
N LYS A 317 5.33 -17.18 -8.29
CA LYS A 317 6.47 -18.08 -8.50
C LYS A 317 7.77 -17.27 -8.47
N ASP A 318 8.87 -17.97 -8.26
CA ASP A 318 10.23 -17.38 -8.21
C ASP A 318 10.33 -16.29 -7.13
N PHE A 319 9.94 -16.64 -5.90
CA PHE A 319 9.99 -15.77 -4.73
C PHE A 319 10.57 -16.53 -3.51
N PRO A 320 11.84 -17.00 -3.60
CA PRO A 320 12.44 -17.87 -2.59
C PRO A 320 12.57 -17.23 -1.21
N ASP A 321 12.77 -15.90 -1.16
CA ASP A 321 13.07 -15.18 0.08
C ASP A 321 11.82 -14.60 0.79
N TRP A 322 10.62 -15.06 0.43
CA TRP A 322 9.38 -14.52 1.00
C TRP A 322 9.26 -14.72 2.52
N GLU A 323 9.85 -15.80 3.07
CA GLU A 323 9.84 -16.05 4.52
C GLU A 323 10.72 -15.04 5.27
N ASP A 324 11.83 -14.61 4.68
CA ASP A 324 12.70 -13.57 5.25
C ASP A 324 12.02 -12.22 5.22
N ASN A 325 11.32 -11.88 4.13
CA ASN A 325 10.48 -10.70 4.05
C ASN A 325 9.37 -10.71 5.10
N LEU A 326 8.68 -11.85 5.30
CA LEU A 326 7.68 -12.00 6.35
C LEU A 326 8.29 -11.83 7.74
N ARG A 327 9.47 -12.42 8.00
CA ARG A 327 10.18 -12.31 9.28
C ARG A 327 10.54 -10.85 9.54
N PHE A 328 11.09 -10.15 8.56
CA PHE A 328 11.39 -8.72 8.66
C PHE A 328 10.13 -7.89 8.92
N ALA A 329 9.04 -8.14 8.20
CA ALA A 329 7.76 -7.46 8.39
C ALA A 329 7.23 -7.62 9.83
N VAL A 330 7.32 -8.83 10.38
CA VAL A 330 6.88 -9.14 11.76
C VAL A 330 7.74 -8.40 12.79
N HIS A 331 9.07 -8.40 12.63
CA HIS A 331 9.98 -7.66 13.53
C HIS A 331 9.74 -6.14 13.43
N LEU A 332 9.61 -5.60 12.23
CA LEU A 332 9.37 -4.17 12.02
C LEU A 332 8.02 -3.73 12.60
N GLN A 333 6.92 -4.48 12.36
CA GLN A 333 5.62 -4.17 12.94
C GLN A 333 5.68 -4.21 14.47
N ASN A 334 6.32 -5.24 15.05
CA ASN A 334 6.48 -5.33 16.50
C ASN A 334 7.26 -4.13 17.05
N LYS A 335 8.32 -3.69 16.39
CA LYS A 335 9.11 -2.53 16.80
C LYS A 335 8.28 -1.24 16.70
N CYS A 336 7.59 -1.01 15.58
CA CYS A 336 6.71 0.15 15.39
C CYS A 336 5.64 0.25 16.48
N GLU A 337 4.90 -0.83 16.73
CA GLU A 337 3.83 -0.86 17.73
C GLU A 337 4.36 -0.82 19.18
N THR A 338 5.60 -1.24 19.43
CA THR A 338 6.25 -1.09 20.74
C THR A 338 6.62 0.37 21.02
N MET A 339 7.16 1.07 20.02
CA MET A 339 7.59 2.46 20.16
C MET A 339 6.42 3.46 20.00
N TYR A 340 5.49 3.15 19.08
CA TYR A 340 4.39 4.03 18.67
C TYR A 340 3.06 3.25 18.65
N PRO A 341 2.45 2.92 19.79
CA PRO A 341 1.24 2.11 19.84
C PRO A 341 0.09 2.70 19.01
N GLY A 342 -0.46 1.90 18.11
CA GLY A 342 -1.54 2.29 17.20
C GLY A 342 -1.08 2.94 15.90
N LEU A 343 0.22 2.97 15.61
CA LEU A 343 0.75 3.41 14.31
C LEU A 343 0.39 2.43 13.19
N MET A 344 0.39 1.12 13.48
CA MET A 344 0.23 0.09 12.47
C MET A 344 -1.21 -0.40 12.37
N ARG A 345 -1.70 -0.53 11.14
CA ARG A 345 -2.83 -1.41 10.80
C ARG A 345 -2.35 -2.87 10.85
N PRO A 346 -3.27 -3.87 10.91
CA PRO A 346 -2.90 -5.27 10.66
C PRO A 346 -2.15 -5.39 9.33
N MET A 347 -0.96 -6.02 9.35
CA MET A 347 -0.19 -6.26 8.14
C MET A 347 -0.96 -7.20 7.19
N LEU A 348 -0.84 -6.99 5.89
CA LEU A 348 -1.41 -7.87 4.88
C LEU A 348 -0.35 -8.88 4.42
N PHE A 349 -0.59 -10.17 4.69
CA PHE A 349 0.16 -11.27 4.12
C PHE A 349 -0.68 -11.95 3.04
N SER A 350 -0.19 -11.95 1.79
CA SER A 350 -1.00 -12.37 0.65
C SER A 350 -0.18 -12.95 -0.51
N GLN A 351 -0.83 -13.63 -1.45
CA GLN A 351 -0.22 -14.18 -2.67
C GLN A 351 0.14 -13.04 -3.65
N ARG A 352 1.16 -12.24 -3.31
CA ARG A 352 1.63 -11.08 -4.07
C ARG A 352 3.15 -11.01 -4.07
N LYS A 353 3.73 -10.41 -5.10
CA LYS A 353 5.18 -10.31 -5.29
C LYS A 353 5.70 -8.88 -5.20
N TYR A 354 5.11 -7.94 -5.97
CA TYR A 354 5.42 -6.51 -5.92
C TYR A 354 6.92 -6.17 -5.83
N ASN A 355 7.77 -6.83 -6.63
CA ASN A 355 9.23 -6.68 -6.60
C ASN A 355 9.92 -7.07 -5.26
N MET A 356 9.18 -7.62 -4.29
CA MET A 356 9.75 -8.08 -3.02
C MET A 356 10.64 -9.34 -3.15
N ASP A 357 10.72 -9.93 -4.35
CA ASP A 357 11.58 -11.05 -4.70
C ASP A 357 13.02 -10.64 -5.06
N MET A 358 13.37 -9.37 -4.93
CA MET A 358 14.67 -8.86 -5.37
C MET A 358 15.74 -8.88 -4.27
N THR A 359 15.35 -8.97 -3.00
CA THR A 359 16.25 -9.12 -1.85
C THR A 359 15.50 -9.63 -0.62
N HIS A 360 16.25 -10.12 0.39
CA HIS A 360 15.72 -10.79 1.59
C HIS A 360 14.87 -9.93 2.53
N PHE A 361 14.99 -8.59 2.49
CA PHE A 361 14.25 -7.69 3.38
C PHE A 361 13.54 -6.60 2.57
N SER A 362 12.70 -7.05 1.64
CA SER A 362 11.88 -6.19 0.78
C SER A 362 10.46 -6.12 1.27
N LEU A 363 9.94 -4.91 1.46
CA LEU A 363 8.55 -4.67 1.89
C LEU A 363 7.89 -3.58 1.04
N LEU A 364 6.58 -3.71 0.85
CA LEU A 364 5.73 -2.60 0.44
C LEU A 364 5.03 -2.04 1.67
N ILE A 365 5.04 -0.71 1.85
CA ILE A 365 4.46 -0.06 3.01
C ILE A 365 3.49 1.03 2.57
N GLU A 366 2.23 0.87 2.93
CA GLU A 366 1.18 1.85 2.73
C GLU A 366 1.22 2.91 3.84
N MET A 367 1.53 4.13 3.47
CA MET A 367 1.64 5.29 4.36
C MET A 367 0.29 6.03 4.46
N GLY A 368 -0.71 5.40 5.09
CA GLY A 368 -2.07 5.92 5.10
C GLY A 368 -2.82 5.69 3.79
N SER A 369 -3.66 6.65 3.40
CA SER A 369 -4.43 6.65 2.16
C SER A 369 -4.39 8.02 1.48
N GLU A 370 -5.00 8.13 0.29
CA GLU A 370 -5.16 9.40 -0.43
C GLU A 370 -5.95 10.48 0.35
N ALA A 371 -6.67 10.09 1.39
CA ALA A 371 -7.44 10.99 2.24
C ALA A 371 -6.66 11.52 3.45
N ASN A 372 -5.49 10.96 3.74
CA ASN A 372 -4.60 11.53 4.74
C ASN A 372 -3.98 12.84 4.23
N THR A 373 -3.64 13.71 5.17
CA THR A 373 -2.82 14.87 4.80
C THR A 373 -1.35 14.46 4.64
N LEU A 374 -0.61 15.23 3.84
CA LEU A 374 0.82 15.04 3.65
C LEU A 374 1.56 15.00 4.99
N GLU A 375 1.23 15.92 5.94
CA GLU A 375 1.89 15.94 7.24
C GLU A 375 1.55 14.73 8.11
N GLU A 376 0.32 14.22 8.07
CA GLU A 376 -0.02 12.97 8.78
C GLU A 376 0.83 11.81 8.28
N ALA A 377 1.08 11.73 6.97
CA ALA A 377 1.92 10.69 6.37
C ALA A 377 3.42 10.92 6.65
N CYS A 378 3.92 12.16 6.55
CA CYS A 378 5.30 12.51 6.88
C CYS A 378 5.63 12.27 8.36
N TYR A 379 4.72 12.61 9.26
CA TYR A 379 4.86 12.30 10.68
C TYR A 379 4.99 10.80 10.93
N SER A 380 4.16 10.01 10.26
CA SER A 380 4.24 8.55 10.34
C SER A 380 5.51 8.01 9.68
N GLY A 381 6.02 8.66 8.63
CA GLY A 381 7.31 8.36 8.01
C GLY A 381 8.48 8.49 8.98
N ARG A 382 8.51 9.59 9.75
CA ARG A 382 9.54 9.79 10.80
C ARG A 382 9.47 8.72 11.89
N MET A 383 8.26 8.30 12.33
CA MET A 383 8.08 7.22 13.30
C MET A 383 8.52 5.86 12.75
N LEU A 384 8.17 5.55 11.48
CA LEU A 384 8.62 4.34 10.80
C LEU A 384 10.16 4.29 10.73
N ALA A 385 10.78 5.40 10.32
CA ALA A 385 12.23 5.50 10.22
C ALA A 385 12.93 5.33 11.58
N SER A 386 12.36 5.91 12.64
CA SER A 386 12.87 5.74 14.01
C SER A 386 12.80 4.28 14.49
N ALA A 387 11.67 3.62 14.22
CA ALA A 387 11.52 2.20 14.54
C ALA A 387 12.47 1.32 13.73
N LEU A 388 12.64 1.62 12.43
CA LEU A 388 13.57 0.91 11.57
C LEU A 388 15.02 1.11 12.00
N ALA A 389 15.45 2.36 12.30
CA ALA A 389 16.78 2.64 12.83
C ALA A 389 17.04 1.86 14.14
N SER A 390 16.07 1.87 15.06
CA SER A 390 16.17 1.10 16.31
C SER A 390 16.23 -0.43 16.09
N LEU A 391 15.58 -0.93 15.06
CA LEU A 391 15.70 -2.34 14.68
C LEU A 391 17.06 -2.64 14.05
N MET A 392 17.53 -1.78 13.15
CA MET A 392 18.83 -1.93 12.49
C MET A 392 20.01 -1.83 13.46
N ASP A 393 19.91 -1.00 14.53
CA ASP A 393 20.95 -0.87 15.55
C ASP A 393 21.27 -2.22 16.26
N GLU A 394 20.33 -3.16 16.30
CA GLU A 394 20.54 -4.51 16.83
C GLU A 394 21.48 -5.38 15.94
N TYR A 395 21.73 -4.95 14.69
CA TYR A 395 22.45 -5.70 13.64
C TYR A 395 23.63 -4.93 13.04
N VAL A 396 24.05 -3.84 13.67
CA VAL A 396 25.25 -3.08 13.23
C VAL A 396 26.49 -3.91 13.45
N LYS A 397 27.34 -3.98 12.43
CA LYS A 397 28.68 -4.63 12.55
C LYS A 397 29.52 -3.88 13.58
N GLU A 398 30.05 -4.59 14.58
CA GLU A 398 31.08 -4.02 15.44
C GLU A 398 32.33 -3.73 14.59
N GLU A 399 32.80 -2.50 14.63
CA GLU A 399 34.11 -2.17 14.08
C GLU A 399 35.17 -2.98 14.83
N LYS A 400 35.81 -3.93 14.14
CA LYS A 400 37.02 -4.59 14.69
C LYS A 400 38.08 -3.51 14.84
N LYS A 401 38.27 -3.05 16.07
CA LYS A 401 39.38 -2.18 16.45
C LYS A 401 40.73 -2.88 16.28
#